data_2a3d5483ee7d83b41eb06228f3739042
#
_entry.id   2a3d5483ee7d83b41eb06228f3739042
#
_cell.length_a   1.000
_cell.length_b   1.000
_cell.length_c   1.000
_cell.angle_alpha   90.00
_cell.angle_beta   90.00
_cell.angle_gamma   90.00
#
_symmetry.space_group_name_H-M   'P 1'
#
loop_
_entity.id
_entity.type
_entity.pdbx_description
1 polymer ?
#
loop_
_entity_poly.entity_id
_entity_poly.type
_entity_poly.pdbx_seq_one_letter_code
_entity_poly.pdbx_strand_id
1 'polypeptide(L)'
;MIHLRKLNRFQSAQKKTEFIEIKDFPNNLKAKNIILAIGDGVGPNQITLSRIAIGGLDHRLFIDQIPYVGTSLTHSYNNAYTDSAAAATTWSTGYKTKNRYLSLDPDKKILDTIVEMLHEKGYTSGIVATSSVTHATPAALYAHIDSRYEYKNIANQLINSSIDIALGGGKEFFDLNKINDTHYVLTEKESLQLNFDHSKKLIGLFDDDGIERSDEKPTQREMTNFALNHLNKQCNGFFLMTEGSQIDWAAHDNDANEMIEEFKDFDLTIRDLINFVNEDNETLLIVTSDHETGGLQILKQDDDKVVVQWGTGRHTSIPVGVHAYGPGAELFQGLMDNTDIHYKILEAIDYKNLDKQSCSI
;
A
#
# COMPACT_ATOMS: atom_id res chain seq x y z
N MET A 1 17.45 7.84 -32.57
CA MET A 1 16.10 8.43 -32.66
C MET A 1 15.86 9.17 -31.34
N ILE A 2 15.78 10.50 -31.38
CA ILE A 2 15.38 11.29 -30.20
C ILE A 2 13.87 11.05 -30.04
N HIS A 3 13.47 10.22 -29.07
CA HIS A 3 12.08 10.14 -28.69
C HIS A 3 11.65 11.53 -28.24
N LEU A 4 10.68 12.12 -28.95
CA LEU A 4 10.01 13.34 -28.52
C LEU A 4 9.38 13.04 -27.16
N ARG A 5 10.00 13.57 -26.09
CA ARG A 5 9.53 13.41 -24.72
C ARG A 5 8.17 14.09 -24.60
N LYS A 6 7.19 13.35 -24.12
CA LYS A 6 5.82 13.88 -23.91
C LYS A 6 5.87 14.98 -22.85
N LEU A 7 5.63 16.23 -23.26
CA LEU A 7 5.49 17.36 -22.34
C LEU A 7 4.02 17.50 -21.98
N ASN A 8 3.69 17.36 -20.73
CA ASN A 8 2.35 17.57 -20.21
C ASN A 8 2.27 18.93 -19.51
N ARG A 9 1.13 19.60 -19.60
CA ARG A 9 0.85 20.89 -18.97
C ARG A 9 -0.38 20.74 -18.09
N PHE A 10 -0.24 21.10 -16.82
CA PHE A 10 -1.29 21.03 -15.82
C PHE A 10 -1.64 22.42 -15.33
N GLN A 11 -2.90 22.64 -15.02
CA GLN A 11 -3.35 23.85 -14.37
C GLN A 11 -3.10 23.69 -12.86
N SER A 12 -2.39 24.65 -12.25
CA SER A 12 -2.25 24.71 -10.81
C SER A 12 -3.59 25.11 -10.19
N ALA A 13 -4.08 24.31 -9.26
CA ALA A 13 -5.25 24.69 -8.48
C ALA A 13 -4.89 25.73 -7.40
N GLN A 14 -5.90 26.40 -6.87
CA GLN A 14 -5.77 27.24 -5.66
C GLN A 14 -6.85 26.79 -4.68
N LYS A 15 -6.50 25.80 -3.84
CA LYS A 15 -7.39 25.27 -2.83
C LYS A 15 -6.82 25.50 -1.45
N LYS A 16 -7.67 25.93 -0.52
CA LYS A 16 -7.27 26.04 0.89
C LYS A 16 -6.89 24.65 1.43
N THR A 17 -5.74 24.58 2.10
CA THR A 17 -5.33 23.35 2.82
C THR A 17 -6.34 23.00 3.90
N GLU A 18 -6.77 21.75 3.91
CA GLU A 18 -7.47 21.14 5.03
C GLU A 18 -6.42 20.57 5.99
N PHE A 19 -6.35 21.14 7.19
CA PHE A 19 -5.45 20.64 8.22
C PHE A 19 -6.19 19.60 9.08
N ILE A 20 -5.50 18.49 9.34
CA ILE A 20 -5.96 17.41 10.20
C ILE A 20 -5.29 17.56 11.58
N GLU A 21 -5.98 17.13 12.63
CA GLU A 21 -5.37 17.06 13.95
C GLU A 21 -4.25 16.01 13.95
N ILE A 22 -3.09 16.37 14.44
CA ILE A 22 -1.95 15.48 14.65
C ILE A 22 -1.70 15.40 16.15
N LYS A 23 -1.89 14.24 16.75
CA LYS A 23 -1.61 13.99 18.15
C LYS A 23 -0.15 13.64 18.39
N ASP A 24 0.34 13.98 19.55
CA ASP A 24 1.65 13.52 20.01
C ASP A 24 1.53 12.17 20.71
N PHE A 25 2.37 11.22 20.31
CA PHE A 25 2.50 9.92 20.95
C PHE A 25 3.82 9.85 21.72
N PRO A 26 3.84 9.31 22.96
CA PRO A 26 5.07 9.13 23.69
C PRO A 26 6.07 8.24 22.94
N ASN A 27 7.33 8.63 22.92
CA ASN A 27 8.39 7.79 22.37
C ASN A 27 8.43 6.43 23.07
N ASN A 28 8.76 5.38 22.33
CA ASN A 28 8.78 3.99 22.77
C ASN A 28 7.40 3.39 23.15
N LEU A 29 6.31 4.10 22.89
CA LEU A 29 4.98 3.51 23.00
C LEU A 29 4.84 2.40 21.95
N LYS A 30 4.39 1.22 22.37
CA LYS A 30 4.22 0.10 21.46
C LYS A 30 2.87 0.16 20.75
N ALA A 31 2.88 -0.09 19.46
CA ALA A 31 1.66 -0.25 18.67
C ALA A 31 1.04 -1.62 18.94
N LYS A 32 -0.27 -1.67 18.83
CA LYS A 32 -1.04 -2.91 18.80
C LYS A 32 -1.40 -3.29 17.36
N ASN A 33 -1.76 -2.30 16.57
CA ASN A 33 -2.21 -2.49 15.19
C ASN A 33 -1.22 -1.84 14.23
N ILE A 34 -1.12 -2.40 13.02
CA ILE A 34 -0.25 -1.89 11.96
C ILE A 34 -1.06 -1.65 10.70
N ILE A 35 -0.89 -0.46 10.12
CA ILE A 35 -1.37 -0.13 8.78
C ILE A 35 -0.15 0.24 7.92
N LEU A 36 0.04 -0.47 6.81
CA LEU A 36 1.03 -0.19 5.80
C LEU A 36 0.32 0.31 4.53
N ALA A 37 0.36 1.61 4.30
CA ALA A 37 -0.23 2.25 3.13
C ALA A 37 0.83 2.45 2.05
N ILE A 38 0.59 1.93 0.86
CA ILE A 38 1.53 1.93 -0.26
C ILE A 38 0.95 2.76 -1.41
N GLY A 39 1.72 3.75 -1.87
CA GLY A 39 1.48 4.36 -3.18
C GLY A 39 2.47 3.75 -4.16
N ASP A 40 2.02 2.83 -5.01
CA ASP A 40 2.89 2.17 -5.98
C ASP A 40 3.45 3.19 -6.97
N GLY A 41 4.76 3.17 -7.18
CA GLY A 41 5.45 4.07 -8.11
C GLY A 41 5.60 5.52 -7.64
N VAL A 42 5.32 5.82 -6.36
CA VAL A 42 5.27 7.19 -5.82
C VAL A 42 6.64 7.68 -5.34
N GLY A 43 7.30 8.44 -6.18
CA GLY A 43 8.50 9.19 -5.78
C GLY A 43 8.21 10.63 -5.35
N PRO A 44 9.25 11.40 -4.96
CA PRO A 44 9.10 12.78 -4.49
C PRO A 44 8.43 13.73 -5.49
N ASN A 45 8.62 13.51 -6.79
CA ASN A 45 8.04 14.35 -7.82
C ASN A 45 6.57 14.03 -8.10
N GLN A 46 6.14 12.78 -7.92
CA GLN A 46 4.72 12.40 -7.97
C GLN A 46 3.94 13.09 -6.85
N ILE A 47 4.45 13.09 -5.61
CA ILE A 47 3.88 13.83 -4.48
C ILE A 47 3.83 15.34 -4.78
N THR A 48 4.93 15.90 -5.28
CA THR A 48 5.03 17.35 -5.55
C THR A 48 4.08 17.79 -6.65
N LEU A 49 3.98 17.02 -7.75
CA LEU A 49 3.06 17.32 -8.85
C LEU A 49 1.60 17.23 -8.38
N SER A 50 1.25 16.19 -7.64
CA SER A 50 -0.09 15.98 -7.10
C SER A 50 -0.48 17.11 -6.15
N ARG A 51 0.43 17.56 -5.27
CA ARG A 51 0.22 18.73 -4.39
C ARG A 51 -0.15 19.98 -5.19
N ILE A 52 0.64 20.30 -6.22
CA ILE A 52 0.42 21.48 -7.05
C ILE A 52 -0.90 21.37 -7.82
N ALA A 53 -1.20 20.20 -8.36
CA ALA A 53 -2.42 19.98 -9.14
C ALA A 53 -3.69 20.00 -8.27
N ILE A 54 -3.64 19.42 -7.07
CA ILE A 54 -4.78 19.33 -6.16
C ILE A 54 -5.09 20.66 -5.48
N GLY A 55 -4.06 21.42 -5.07
CA GLY A 55 -4.31 22.61 -4.24
C GLY A 55 -3.37 23.78 -4.46
N GLY A 56 -2.32 23.67 -5.29
CA GLY A 56 -1.36 24.74 -5.56
C GLY A 56 -0.05 24.60 -4.79
N LEU A 57 0.85 25.59 -4.99
CA LEU A 57 2.22 25.54 -4.45
C LEU A 57 2.28 25.45 -2.93
N ASP A 58 1.42 26.17 -2.25
CA ASP A 58 1.39 26.27 -0.78
C ASP A 58 0.45 25.25 -0.12
N HIS A 59 -0.20 24.42 -0.93
CA HIS A 59 -1.08 23.37 -0.41
C HIS A 59 -0.29 22.33 0.40
N ARG A 60 -0.96 21.72 1.38
CA ARG A 60 -0.45 20.54 2.09
C ARG A 60 -1.40 19.40 1.83
N LEU A 61 -0.88 18.33 1.25
CA LEU A 61 -1.54 17.03 1.15
C LEU A 61 -1.66 16.41 2.54
N PHE A 62 -2.45 15.38 2.71
CA PHE A 62 -2.54 14.68 3.99
C PHE A 62 -1.25 13.92 4.31
N ILE A 63 -0.58 13.34 3.32
CA ILE A 63 0.75 12.74 3.48
C ILE A 63 1.80 13.76 3.98
N ASP A 64 1.71 15.03 3.56
CA ASP A 64 2.63 16.10 3.99
C ASP A 64 2.48 16.49 5.47
N GLN A 65 1.39 16.08 6.11
CA GLN A 65 1.08 16.42 7.51
C GLN A 65 1.54 15.35 8.50
N ILE A 66 2.00 14.20 8.00
CA ILE A 66 2.55 13.13 8.83
C ILE A 66 3.89 13.56 9.43
N PRO A 67 4.07 13.49 10.77
CA PRO A 67 5.17 14.19 11.45
C PRO A 67 6.53 13.48 11.35
N TYR A 68 6.56 12.13 11.28
CA TYR A 68 7.81 11.39 11.20
C TYR A 68 8.10 11.01 9.77
N VAL A 69 9.24 11.46 9.24
CA VAL A 69 9.63 11.26 7.84
C VAL A 69 11.03 10.68 7.75
N GLY A 70 11.15 9.64 6.97
CA GLY A 70 12.40 9.01 6.56
C GLY A 70 12.46 8.82 5.06
N THR A 71 13.49 8.15 4.61
CA THR A 71 13.72 7.83 3.19
C THR A 71 14.21 6.40 3.07
N SER A 72 13.63 5.63 2.15
CA SER A 72 13.98 4.24 1.89
C SER A 72 14.76 4.08 0.61
N LEU A 73 15.85 3.30 0.66
CA LEU A 73 16.51 2.76 -0.53
C LEU A 73 15.63 1.65 -1.11
N THR A 74 15.56 1.56 -2.45
CA THR A 74 14.56 0.70 -3.13
C THR A 74 15.16 -0.48 -3.90
N HIS A 75 16.48 -0.57 -4.05
CA HIS A 75 17.13 -1.59 -4.87
C HIS A 75 16.74 -3.02 -4.47
N SER A 76 16.58 -3.91 -5.46
CA SER A 76 16.41 -5.34 -5.22
C SER A 76 17.74 -6.07 -4.97
N TYR A 77 17.72 -7.39 -4.80
CA TYR A 77 18.92 -8.17 -4.47
C TYR A 77 20.09 -7.95 -5.44
N ASN A 78 19.80 -7.89 -6.73
CA ASN A 78 20.83 -7.86 -7.77
C ASN A 78 20.64 -6.75 -8.83
N ASN A 79 19.74 -5.79 -8.58
CA ASN A 79 19.46 -4.68 -9.49
C ASN A 79 19.44 -3.35 -8.75
N ALA A 80 19.94 -2.29 -9.39
CA ALA A 80 19.83 -0.93 -8.88
C ALA A 80 18.37 -0.43 -8.78
N TYR A 81 17.45 -1.00 -9.55
CA TYR A 81 16.02 -0.77 -9.46
C TYR A 81 15.27 -2.04 -9.06
N THR A 82 14.18 -1.90 -8.37
CA THR A 82 13.28 -2.99 -7.97
C THR A 82 12.07 -3.08 -8.88
N ASP A 83 11.35 -4.20 -8.83
CA ASP A 83 9.93 -4.27 -9.14
C ASP A 83 9.12 -4.40 -7.86
N SER A 84 7.81 -4.24 -7.95
CA SER A 84 6.91 -4.28 -6.79
C SER A 84 6.99 -5.64 -6.05
N ALA A 85 7.23 -6.75 -6.75
CA ALA A 85 7.37 -8.07 -6.14
C ALA A 85 8.57 -8.14 -5.17
N ALA A 86 9.75 -7.73 -5.65
CA ALA A 86 10.96 -7.72 -4.82
C ALA A 86 10.87 -6.67 -3.70
N ALA A 87 10.30 -5.50 -3.96
CA ALA A 87 10.12 -4.46 -2.95
C ALA A 87 9.16 -4.91 -1.84
N ALA A 88 7.97 -5.39 -2.19
CA ALA A 88 6.99 -5.85 -1.20
C ALA A 88 7.50 -7.08 -0.42
N THR A 89 8.29 -7.96 -1.04
CA THR A 89 8.97 -9.05 -0.33
C THR A 89 9.86 -8.53 0.79
N THR A 90 10.52 -7.36 0.63
CA THR A 90 11.37 -6.82 1.71
C THR A 90 10.57 -6.41 2.94
N TRP A 91 9.40 -5.80 2.76
CA TRP A 91 8.53 -5.42 3.87
C TRP A 91 7.86 -6.65 4.51
N SER A 92 7.52 -7.60 3.65
CA SER A 92 6.86 -8.84 4.09
C SER A 92 7.79 -9.75 4.88
N THR A 93 9.06 -9.87 4.49
CA THR A 93 9.96 -10.91 5.01
C THR A 93 11.23 -10.37 5.69
N GLY A 94 11.59 -9.10 5.48
CA GLY A 94 12.86 -8.53 5.93
C GLY A 94 14.07 -8.90 5.05
N TYR A 95 13.88 -9.52 3.90
CA TYR A 95 14.97 -9.97 3.02
C TYR A 95 14.85 -9.41 1.61
N LYS A 96 16.02 -9.12 0.99
CA LYS A 96 16.10 -8.78 -0.43
C LYS A 96 15.92 -10.03 -1.27
N THR A 97 15.18 -9.89 -2.38
CA THR A 97 15.04 -10.95 -3.38
C THR A 97 15.25 -10.45 -4.81
N LYS A 98 15.21 -11.35 -5.77
CA LYS A 98 15.26 -11.01 -7.20
C LYS A 98 13.93 -10.42 -7.65
N ASN A 99 13.99 -9.51 -8.62
CA ASN A 99 12.77 -9.01 -9.27
C ASN A 99 11.89 -10.17 -9.73
N ARG A 100 10.58 -10.01 -9.58
CA ARG A 100 9.49 -10.96 -9.87
C ARG A 100 9.26 -12.07 -8.82
N TYR A 101 10.16 -12.27 -7.87
CA TYR A 101 9.98 -13.26 -6.81
C TYR A 101 9.06 -12.68 -5.72
N LEU A 102 8.18 -13.52 -5.20
CA LEU A 102 7.26 -13.23 -4.09
C LEU A 102 7.66 -14.09 -2.90
N SER A 103 8.08 -13.47 -1.83
CA SER A 103 8.44 -14.04 -0.53
C SER A 103 9.29 -15.32 -0.59
N LEU A 104 10.23 -15.30 -1.54
CA LEU A 104 11.32 -16.26 -1.67
C LEU A 104 12.65 -15.53 -1.56
N ASP A 105 13.66 -16.21 -1.03
CA ASP A 105 15.04 -15.73 -1.12
C ASP A 105 15.61 -15.87 -2.56
N PRO A 106 16.80 -15.33 -2.86
CA PRO A 106 17.40 -15.44 -4.18
C PRO A 106 17.63 -16.87 -4.69
N ASP A 107 17.66 -17.86 -3.79
CA ASP A 107 17.83 -19.28 -4.09
C ASP A 107 16.51 -20.05 -4.09
N LYS A 108 15.35 -19.33 -4.08
CA LYS A 108 13.99 -19.83 -4.09
C LYS A 108 13.57 -20.56 -2.80
N LYS A 109 14.25 -20.31 -1.69
CA LYS A 109 13.80 -20.78 -0.39
C LYS A 109 12.65 -19.91 0.09
N ILE A 110 11.61 -20.53 0.63
CA ILE A 110 10.46 -19.84 1.25
C ILE A 110 10.93 -19.01 2.45
N LEU A 111 10.46 -17.76 2.53
CA LEU A 111 10.65 -16.85 3.63
C LEU A 111 9.30 -16.60 4.30
N ASP A 112 9.24 -16.75 5.61
CA ASP A 112 8.00 -16.45 6.36
C ASP A 112 7.62 -14.98 6.17
N THR A 113 6.37 -14.73 5.84
CA THR A 113 5.83 -13.38 5.69
C THR A 113 5.44 -12.78 7.03
N ILE A 114 5.42 -11.45 7.12
CA ILE A 114 4.94 -10.75 8.33
C ILE A 114 3.50 -11.15 8.69
N VAL A 115 2.66 -11.43 7.70
CA VAL A 115 1.29 -11.92 7.91
C VAL A 115 1.28 -13.29 8.57
N GLU A 116 2.10 -14.23 8.08
CA GLU A 116 2.23 -15.57 8.68
C GLU A 116 2.77 -15.48 10.11
N MET A 117 3.84 -14.68 10.32
CA MET A 117 4.42 -14.45 11.64
C MET A 117 3.41 -13.86 12.62
N LEU A 118 2.61 -12.87 12.20
CA LEU A 118 1.61 -12.23 13.04
C LEU A 118 0.40 -13.12 13.28
N HIS A 119 0.01 -13.93 12.31
CA HIS A 119 -1.05 -14.94 12.47
C HIS A 119 -0.72 -15.93 13.59
N GLU A 120 0.54 -16.38 13.70
CA GLU A 120 0.99 -17.23 14.81
C GLU A 120 0.82 -16.57 16.19
N LYS A 121 0.82 -15.22 16.23
CA LYS A 121 0.57 -14.42 17.43
C LYS A 121 -0.91 -14.08 17.63
N GLY A 122 -1.81 -14.56 16.73
CA GLY A 122 -3.26 -14.34 16.82
C GLY A 122 -3.74 -12.99 16.29
N TYR A 123 -2.95 -12.33 15.45
CA TYR A 123 -3.38 -11.16 14.69
C TYR A 123 -4.27 -11.57 13.53
N THR A 124 -5.18 -10.68 13.17
CA THR A 124 -5.90 -10.75 11.89
C THR A 124 -5.19 -9.90 10.83
N SER A 125 -5.36 -10.24 9.56
CA SER A 125 -4.67 -9.57 8.47
C SER A 125 -5.59 -9.22 7.31
N GLY A 126 -5.38 -8.04 6.74
CA GLY A 126 -6.10 -7.56 5.58
C GLY A 126 -5.18 -7.03 4.49
N ILE A 127 -5.65 -7.18 3.26
CA ILE A 127 -5.06 -6.54 2.08
C ILE A 127 -6.13 -5.80 1.28
N VAL A 128 -5.79 -4.61 0.83
CA VAL A 128 -6.61 -3.78 -0.06
C VAL A 128 -5.73 -3.29 -1.18
N ALA A 129 -6.17 -3.39 -2.44
CA ALA A 129 -5.43 -2.89 -3.58
C ALA A 129 -6.37 -2.39 -4.68
N THR A 130 -6.00 -1.36 -5.41
CA THR A 130 -6.72 -0.93 -6.61
C THR A 130 -6.36 -1.77 -7.83
N SER A 131 -5.30 -2.57 -7.76
CA SER A 131 -5.00 -3.66 -8.70
C SER A 131 -5.76 -4.94 -8.35
N SER A 132 -5.45 -6.03 -9.05
CA SER A 132 -5.80 -7.38 -8.61
C SER A 132 -5.19 -7.69 -7.24
N VAL A 133 -5.95 -8.36 -6.36
CA VAL A 133 -5.41 -8.88 -5.09
C VAL A 133 -4.30 -9.92 -5.30
N THR A 134 -4.14 -10.42 -6.53
CA THR A 134 -3.03 -11.32 -6.94
C THR A 134 -1.85 -10.56 -7.54
N HIS A 135 -1.93 -9.22 -7.65
CA HIS A 135 -0.80 -8.40 -8.11
C HIS A 135 0.36 -8.46 -7.10
N ALA A 136 1.53 -8.03 -7.51
CA ALA A 136 2.79 -8.29 -6.81
C ALA A 136 2.82 -7.81 -5.36
N THR A 137 2.37 -6.58 -5.09
CA THR A 137 2.44 -5.97 -3.75
C THR A 137 1.57 -6.71 -2.73
N PRO A 138 0.25 -6.90 -2.98
CA PRO A 138 -0.57 -7.71 -2.07
C PRO A 138 -0.10 -9.16 -2.00
N ALA A 139 0.31 -9.75 -3.13
CA ALA A 139 0.71 -11.16 -3.19
C ALA A 139 1.96 -11.49 -2.36
N ALA A 140 2.90 -10.57 -2.22
CA ALA A 140 4.10 -10.77 -1.42
C ALA A 140 3.82 -10.96 0.08
N LEU A 141 2.61 -10.69 0.55
CA LEU A 141 2.21 -10.88 1.95
C LEU A 141 1.72 -12.30 2.27
N TYR A 142 1.45 -13.13 1.23
CA TYR A 142 0.86 -14.45 1.41
C TYR A 142 1.31 -15.52 0.41
N ALA A 143 1.97 -15.13 -0.69
CA ALA A 143 2.35 -16.07 -1.75
C ALA A 143 3.86 -16.27 -1.83
N HIS A 144 4.28 -17.52 -2.06
CA HIS A 144 5.67 -17.92 -2.23
C HIS A 144 5.86 -18.52 -3.62
N ILE A 145 6.33 -17.69 -4.56
CA ILE A 145 6.48 -18.13 -5.95
C ILE A 145 7.56 -17.30 -6.67
N ASP A 146 8.25 -17.91 -7.62
CA ASP A 146 9.35 -17.29 -8.36
C ASP A 146 8.92 -16.47 -9.59
N SER A 147 7.60 -16.28 -9.75
CA SER A 147 7.04 -15.44 -10.80
C SER A 147 5.72 -14.77 -10.38
N ARG A 148 5.73 -13.44 -10.28
CA ARG A 148 4.55 -12.62 -10.01
C ARG A 148 3.44 -12.74 -11.08
N TYR A 149 3.73 -13.34 -12.22
CA TYR A 149 2.78 -13.50 -13.34
C TYR A 149 1.98 -14.82 -13.26
N GLU A 150 2.21 -15.63 -12.26
CA GLU A 150 1.50 -16.87 -11.99
C GLU A 150 0.16 -16.64 -11.25
N TYR A 151 -0.66 -15.70 -11.76
CA TYR A 151 -1.84 -15.17 -11.09
C TYR A 151 -2.79 -16.23 -10.53
N LYS A 152 -3.04 -17.33 -11.28
CA LYS A 152 -3.92 -18.42 -10.82
C LYS A 152 -3.31 -19.21 -9.66
N ASN A 153 -1.99 -19.39 -9.67
CA ASN A 153 -1.29 -20.05 -8.56
C ASN A 153 -1.29 -19.13 -7.33
N ILE A 154 -1.10 -17.83 -7.53
CA ILE A 154 -1.17 -16.81 -6.47
C ILE A 154 -2.59 -16.77 -5.88
N ALA A 155 -3.64 -16.75 -6.71
CA ALA A 155 -5.03 -16.81 -6.25
C ALA A 155 -5.33 -18.05 -5.38
N ASN A 156 -4.81 -19.23 -5.78
CA ASN A 156 -4.94 -20.46 -4.98
C ASN A 156 -4.19 -20.35 -3.64
N GLN A 157 -3.05 -19.67 -3.58
CA GLN A 157 -2.34 -19.42 -2.32
C GLN A 157 -3.11 -18.45 -1.43
N LEU A 158 -3.76 -17.40 -1.97
CA LEU A 158 -4.60 -16.48 -1.20
C LEU A 158 -5.74 -17.20 -0.47
N ILE A 159 -6.46 -18.08 -1.18
CA ILE A 159 -7.59 -18.84 -0.61
C ILE A 159 -7.15 -19.66 0.62
N ASN A 160 -5.93 -20.17 0.61
CA ASN A 160 -5.37 -21.01 1.67
C ASN A 160 -4.46 -20.24 2.66
N SER A 161 -4.28 -18.94 2.47
CA SER A 161 -3.39 -18.11 3.27
C SER A 161 -3.98 -17.73 4.64
N SER A 162 -3.21 -17.02 5.44
CA SER A 162 -3.65 -16.45 6.73
C SER A 162 -4.35 -15.09 6.57
N ILE A 163 -4.58 -14.59 5.36
CA ILE A 163 -5.31 -13.35 5.13
C ILE A 163 -6.79 -13.54 5.49
N ASP A 164 -7.34 -12.67 6.34
CA ASP A 164 -8.74 -12.72 6.77
C ASP A 164 -9.65 -11.92 5.85
N ILE A 165 -9.13 -10.82 5.27
CA ILE A 165 -9.86 -9.97 4.33
C ILE A 165 -8.96 -9.54 3.18
N ALA A 166 -9.43 -9.74 1.94
CA ALA A 166 -8.76 -9.30 0.72
C ALA A 166 -9.76 -8.53 -0.17
N LEU A 167 -9.45 -7.28 -0.51
CA LEU A 167 -10.34 -6.43 -1.32
C LEU A 167 -9.54 -5.83 -2.49
N GLY A 168 -10.04 -5.98 -3.70
CA GLY A 168 -9.43 -5.44 -4.91
C GLY A 168 -10.08 -5.96 -6.18
N GLY A 169 -9.32 -5.99 -7.27
CA GLY A 169 -9.70 -6.65 -8.50
C GLY A 169 -9.18 -8.08 -8.59
N GLY A 170 -9.18 -8.65 -9.80
CA GLY A 170 -8.60 -9.98 -10.10
C GLY A 170 -9.61 -11.11 -10.16
N LYS A 171 -10.90 -10.81 -10.34
CA LYS A 171 -11.98 -11.80 -10.38
C LYS A 171 -11.72 -12.90 -11.41
N GLU A 172 -11.08 -12.61 -12.55
CA GLU A 172 -10.78 -13.57 -13.61
C GLU A 172 -9.80 -14.69 -13.19
N PHE A 173 -9.04 -14.49 -12.11
CA PHE A 173 -8.05 -15.45 -11.63
C PHE A 173 -8.63 -16.48 -10.64
N PHE A 174 -9.87 -16.28 -10.16
CA PHE A 174 -10.51 -17.08 -9.15
C PHE A 174 -11.66 -17.95 -9.70
N ASP A 175 -11.78 -19.18 -9.19
CA ASP A 175 -12.97 -20.00 -9.38
C ASP A 175 -13.94 -19.75 -8.21
N LEU A 176 -14.84 -18.79 -8.38
CA LEU A 176 -15.74 -18.34 -7.32
C LEU A 176 -16.63 -19.46 -6.76
N ASN A 177 -16.93 -20.49 -7.56
CA ASN A 177 -17.74 -21.61 -7.10
C ASN A 177 -17.01 -22.47 -6.05
N LYS A 178 -15.68 -22.47 -6.05
CA LYS A 178 -14.88 -23.26 -5.11
C LYS A 178 -14.61 -22.57 -3.78
N ILE A 179 -14.75 -21.24 -3.70
CA ILE A 179 -14.40 -20.47 -2.51
C ILE A 179 -15.59 -20.06 -1.65
N ASN A 180 -16.82 -20.15 -2.15
CA ASN A 180 -18.05 -19.74 -1.45
C ASN A 180 -18.30 -20.50 -0.13
N ASP A 181 -17.75 -21.70 0.03
CA ASP A 181 -17.93 -22.49 1.26
C ASP A 181 -17.04 -21.98 2.41
N THR A 182 -15.88 -21.40 2.09
CA THR A 182 -14.86 -20.96 3.06
C THR A 182 -14.75 -19.45 3.20
N HIS A 183 -15.29 -18.68 2.24
CA HIS A 183 -15.20 -17.24 2.20
C HIS A 183 -16.55 -16.58 1.91
N TYR A 184 -16.75 -15.37 2.44
CA TYR A 184 -17.71 -14.42 1.88
C TYR A 184 -17.10 -13.80 0.63
N VAL A 185 -17.80 -13.87 -0.50
CA VAL A 185 -17.33 -13.32 -1.77
C VAL A 185 -18.16 -12.09 -2.13
N LEU A 186 -17.51 -10.94 -2.28
CA LEU A 186 -18.11 -9.68 -2.68
C LEU A 186 -17.71 -9.36 -4.11
N THR A 187 -18.66 -8.96 -4.95
CA THR A 187 -18.39 -8.58 -6.35
C THR A 187 -18.94 -7.20 -6.71
N GLU A 188 -19.78 -6.65 -5.83
CA GLU A 188 -20.46 -5.39 -6.05
C GLU A 188 -20.10 -4.38 -4.94
N LYS A 189 -19.95 -3.11 -5.30
CA LYS A 189 -19.60 -2.02 -4.37
C LYS A 189 -20.55 -1.93 -3.18
N GLU A 190 -21.84 -2.12 -3.40
CA GLU A 190 -22.89 -2.04 -2.37
C GLU A 190 -22.68 -3.06 -1.25
N SER A 191 -21.98 -4.15 -1.54
CA SER A 191 -21.65 -5.17 -0.53
C SER A 191 -20.77 -4.63 0.61
N LEU A 192 -20.03 -3.54 0.38
CA LEU A 192 -19.23 -2.86 1.41
C LEU A 192 -20.11 -2.17 2.48
N GLN A 193 -21.41 -2.11 2.30
CA GLN A 193 -22.36 -1.59 3.31
C GLN A 193 -22.94 -2.69 4.21
N LEU A 194 -22.65 -3.95 3.91
CA LEU A 194 -23.15 -5.10 4.67
C LEU A 194 -22.22 -5.41 5.86
N ASN A 195 -22.83 -6.00 6.89
CA ASN A 195 -22.05 -6.53 8.01
C ASN A 195 -21.84 -8.04 7.82
N PHE A 196 -20.60 -8.46 7.96
CA PHE A 196 -20.21 -9.86 7.93
C PHE A 196 -19.73 -10.28 9.33
N ASP A 197 -20.07 -11.48 9.73
CA ASP A 197 -19.45 -12.08 10.92
C ASP A 197 -18.04 -12.61 10.58
N HIS A 198 -17.33 -13.07 11.59
CA HIS A 198 -15.95 -13.59 11.43
C HIS A 198 -15.90 -15.12 11.26
N SER A 199 -17.04 -15.77 10.91
CA SER A 199 -17.11 -17.21 10.71
C SER A 199 -16.39 -17.69 9.44
N LYS A 200 -16.23 -16.80 8.47
CA LYS A 200 -15.52 -17.01 7.20
C LYS A 200 -14.60 -15.86 6.90
N LYS A 201 -13.55 -16.12 6.12
CA LYS A 201 -12.72 -15.09 5.50
C LYS A 201 -13.52 -14.32 4.47
N LEU A 202 -13.06 -13.14 4.09
CA LEU A 202 -13.76 -12.26 3.18
C LEU A 202 -12.88 -11.93 1.96
N ILE A 203 -13.41 -12.14 0.76
CA ILE A 203 -12.75 -11.77 -0.51
C ILE A 203 -13.70 -10.86 -1.29
N GLY A 204 -13.27 -9.63 -1.59
CA GLY A 204 -13.94 -8.69 -2.48
C GLY A 204 -13.17 -8.59 -3.80
N LEU A 205 -13.83 -8.98 -4.91
CA LEU A 205 -13.27 -8.99 -6.26
C LEU A 205 -14.16 -8.13 -7.16
N PHE A 206 -13.86 -6.85 -7.22
CA PHE A 206 -14.75 -5.84 -7.79
C PHE A 206 -14.54 -5.61 -9.29
N ASP A 207 -13.47 -6.18 -9.87
CA ASP A 207 -13.20 -6.15 -11.30
C ASP A 207 -12.43 -7.40 -11.76
N ASP A 208 -12.33 -7.60 -13.07
CA ASP A 208 -11.68 -8.79 -13.64
C ASP A 208 -10.15 -8.75 -13.40
N ASP A 209 -9.50 -7.59 -13.55
CA ASP A 209 -8.09 -7.36 -13.23
C ASP A 209 -7.97 -6.18 -12.25
N GLY A 210 -7.39 -5.03 -12.60
CA GLY A 210 -7.41 -3.83 -11.77
C GLY A 210 -8.78 -3.16 -11.77
N ILE A 211 -9.11 -2.47 -10.67
CA ILE A 211 -10.40 -1.79 -10.54
C ILE A 211 -10.42 -0.56 -11.45
N GLU A 212 -11.31 -0.58 -12.44
CA GLU A 212 -11.53 0.57 -13.31
C GLU A 212 -12.21 1.70 -12.52
N ARG A 213 -11.67 2.92 -12.61
CA ARG A 213 -12.24 4.08 -11.91
C ARG A 213 -13.63 4.43 -12.47
N SER A 214 -14.66 4.24 -11.65
CA SER A 214 -16.04 4.62 -11.96
C SER A 214 -16.85 4.77 -10.66
N ASP A 215 -18.03 5.39 -10.76
CA ASP A 215 -18.93 5.51 -9.61
C ASP A 215 -19.50 4.16 -9.15
N GLU A 216 -19.51 3.16 -10.02
CA GLU A 216 -20.04 1.82 -9.77
C GLU A 216 -19.00 0.90 -9.07
N LYS A 217 -17.73 1.28 -9.08
CA LYS A 217 -16.65 0.52 -8.46
C LYS A 217 -16.18 1.18 -7.16
N PRO A 218 -15.74 0.39 -6.17
CA PRO A 218 -15.22 0.97 -4.94
C PRO A 218 -13.85 1.61 -5.15
N THR A 219 -13.61 2.72 -4.46
CA THR A 219 -12.31 3.37 -4.38
C THR A 219 -11.41 2.66 -3.37
N GLN A 220 -10.10 2.93 -3.39
CA GLN A 220 -9.16 2.48 -2.36
C GLN A 220 -9.67 2.87 -0.97
N ARG A 221 -10.10 4.12 -0.83
CA ARG A 221 -10.60 4.68 0.42
C ARG A 221 -11.80 3.92 0.97
N GLU A 222 -12.80 3.60 0.13
CA GLU A 222 -14.00 2.86 0.54
C GLU A 222 -13.67 1.44 0.99
N MET A 223 -12.82 0.73 0.24
CA MET A 223 -12.35 -0.61 0.59
C MET A 223 -11.54 -0.61 1.89
N THR A 224 -10.64 0.37 2.06
CA THR A 224 -9.80 0.51 3.25
C THR A 224 -10.64 0.75 4.51
N ASN A 225 -11.63 1.64 4.44
CA ASN A 225 -12.53 1.91 5.56
C ASN A 225 -13.37 0.68 5.93
N PHE A 226 -13.83 -0.07 4.94
CA PHE A 226 -14.53 -1.33 5.17
C PHE A 226 -13.63 -2.37 5.87
N ALA A 227 -12.40 -2.54 5.37
CA ALA A 227 -11.42 -3.48 5.94
C ALA A 227 -11.08 -3.12 7.40
N LEU A 228 -10.85 -1.83 7.71
CA LEU A 228 -10.60 -1.35 9.06
C LEU A 228 -11.77 -1.66 10.01
N ASN A 229 -13.00 -1.37 9.59
CA ASN A 229 -14.19 -1.65 10.38
C ASN A 229 -14.38 -3.15 10.65
N HIS A 230 -13.91 -4.01 9.76
CA HIS A 230 -13.94 -5.46 9.94
C HIS A 230 -12.80 -5.92 10.88
N LEU A 231 -11.56 -5.48 10.66
CA LEU A 231 -10.38 -5.91 11.40
C LEU A 231 -10.32 -5.36 12.84
N ASN A 232 -10.76 -4.12 13.07
CA ASN A 232 -10.66 -3.45 14.39
C ASN A 232 -11.53 -4.09 15.48
N LYS A 233 -12.32 -5.10 15.15
CA LYS A 233 -13.12 -5.88 16.13
C LYS A 233 -12.33 -7.02 16.76
N GLN A 234 -11.08 -7.23 16.38
CA GLN A 234 -10.25 -8.34 16.83
C GLN A 234 -9.46 -7.97 18.10
N CYS A 235 -9.28 -8.93 18.99
CA CYS A 235 -8.72 -8.65 20.32
C CYS A 235 -7.20 -8.55 20.38
N ASN A 236 -6.44 -9.23 19.51
CA ASN A 236 -4.97 -9.25 19.59
C ASN A 236 -4.32 -8.10 18.79
N GLY A 237 -5.01 -7.56 17.83
CA GLY A 237 -4.52 -6.57 16.89
C GLY A 237 -4.67 -7.02 15.45
N PHE A 238 -4.35 -6.13 14.55
CA PHE A 238 -4.42 -6.42 13.12
C PHE A 238 -3.21 -5.85 12.36
N PHE A 239 -2.98 -6.45 11.18
CA PHE A 239 -2.12 -5.91 10.14
C PHE A 239 -2.97 -5.64 8.88
N LEU A 240 -2.94 -4.41 8.40
CA LEU A 240 -3.60 -4.02 7.15
C LEU A 240 -2.59 -3.43 6.18
N MET A 241 -2.49 -4.00 4.98
CA MET A 241 -1.86 -3.33 3.85
C MET A 241 -2.94 -2.73 2.96
N THR A 242 -2.78 -1.47 2.54
CA THR A 242 -3.65 -0.80 1.57
C THR A 242 -2.82 -0.11 0.51
N GLU A 243 -3.18 -0.30 -0.76
CA GLU A 243 -2.35 0.11 -1.89
C GLU A 243 -3.16 0.89 -2.94
N GLY A 244 -2.64 2.07 -3.30
CA GLY A 244 -2.99 2.78 -4.52
C GLY A 244 -2.11 2.29 -5.67
N SER A 245 -2.44 1.14 -6.24
CA SER A 245 -1.61 0.41 -7.19
C SER A 245 -1.51 1.10 -8.55
N GLN A 246 -2.58 1.78 -8.98
CA GLN A 246 -2.68 2.30 -10.36
C GLN A 246 -1.98 3.64 -10.55
N ILE A 247 -1.42 4.24 -9.50
CA ILE A 247 -0.51 5.39 -9.60
C ILE A 247 0.70 5.00 -10.45
N ASP A 248 1.26 3.80 -10.22
CA ASP A 248 2.35 3.23 -10.99
C ASP A 248 1.98 3.00 -12.47
N TRP A 249 0.81 2.41 -12.71
CA TRP A 249 0.35 2.13 -14.08
C TRP A 249 0.23 3.41 -14.91
N ALA A 250 -0.37 4.45 -14.34
CA ALA A 250 -0.45 5.76 -14.97
C ALA A 250 0.95 6.38 -15.22
N ALA A 251 1.87 6.20 -14.27
CA ALA A 251 3.26 6.67 -14.43
C ALA A 251 4.04 5.86 -15.49
N HIS A 252 3.80 4.56 -15.64
CA HIS A 252 4.33 3.75 -16.74
C HIS A 252 3.88 4.28 -18.11
N ASP A 253 2.62 4.70 -18.23
CA ASP A 253 2.04 5.29 -19.46
C ASP A 253 2.44 6.76 -19.64
N ASN A 254 3.16 7.34 -18.67
CA ASN A 254 3.48 8.77 -18.63
C ASN A 254 2.21 9.64 -18.68
N ASP A 255 1.13 9.17 -18.07
CA ASP A 255 -0.13 9.89 -17.92
C ASP A 255 -0.22 10.54 -16.54
N ALA A 256 0.15 11.82 -16.48
CA ALA A 256 0.16 12.53 -15.23
C ALA A 256 -1.24 12.95 -14.76
N ASN A 257 -2.27 12.99 -15.63
CA ASN A 257 -3.64 13.28 -15.21
C ASN A 257 -4.19 12.09 -14.44
N GLU A 258 -4.07 10.90 -15.00
CA GLU A 258 -4.51 9.68 -14.33
C GLU A 258 -3.71 9.45 -13.03
N MET A 259 -2.39 9.62 -13.08
CA MET A 259 -1.52 9.53 -11.90
C MET A 259 -1.98 10.46 -10.76
N ILE A 260 -2.38 11.70 -11.08
CA ILE A 260 -2.88 12.67 -10.09
C ILE A 260 -4.23 12.24 -9.51
N GLU A 261 -5.15 11.73 -10.31
CA GLU A 261 -6.47 11.27 -9.83
C GLU A 261 -6.34 10.01 -8.95
N GLU A 262 -5.47 9.06 -9.32
CA GLU A 262 -5.15 7.90 -8.47
C GLU A 262 -4.50 8.33 -7.15
N PHE A 263 -3.50 9.23 -7.23
CA PHE A 263 -2.84 9.75 -6.04
C PHE A 263 -3.81 10.51 -5.10
N LYS A 264 -4.79 11.19 -5.65
CA LYS A 264 -5.80 11.91 -4.87
C LYS A 264 -6.67 10.96 -4.02
N ASP A 265 -7.08 9.80 -4.54
CA ASP A 265 -7.79 8.79 -3.75
C ASP A 265 -6.86 8.20 -2.66
N PHE A 266 -5.59 7.97 -3.00
CA PHE A 266 -4.58 7.55 -2.03
C PHE A 266 -4.39 8.58 -0.90
N ASP A 267 -4.26 9.87 -1.20
CA ASP A 267 -4.09 10.92 -0.19
C ASP A 267 -5.35 11.10 0.68
N LEU A 268 -6.55 10.94 0.10
CA LEU A 268 -7.80 10.89 0.86
C LEU A 268 -7.91 9.65 1.75
N THR A 269 -7.37 8.52 1.31
CA THR A 269 -7.25 7.31 2.14
C THR A 269 -6.32 7.58 3.33
N ILE A 270 -5.16 8.21 3.12
CA ILE A 270 -4.24 8.61 4.19
C ILE A 270 -4.94 9.51 5.21
N ARG A 271 -5.79 10.46 4.78
CA ARG A 271 -6.58 11.29 5.70
C ARG A 271 -7.42 10.43 6.65
N ASP A 272 -8.16 9.49 6.10
CA ASP A 272 -9.04 8.64 6.90
C ASP A 272 -8.22 7.73 7.84
N LEU A 273 -7.05 7.28 7.39
CA LEU A 273 -6.10 6.51 8.21
C LEU A 273 -5.52 7.33 9.38
N ILE A 274 -5.17 8.60 9.16
CA ILE A 274 -4.71 9.49 10.24
C ILE A 274 -5.84 9.69 11.26
N ASN A 275 -7.09 9.89 10.81
CA ASN A 275 -8.24 10.00 11.68
C ASN A 275 -8.45 8.73 12.50
N PHE A 276 -8.34 7.56 11.86
CA PHE A 276 -8.42 6.27 12.54
C PHE A 276 -7.36 6.15 13.64
N VAL A 277 -6.09 6.49 13.36
CA VAL A 277 -5.02 6.48 14.38
C VAL A 277 -5.34 7.43 15.53
N ASN A 278 -5.92 8.61 15.24
CA ASN A 278 -6.32 9.57 16.25
C ASN A 278 -7.43 9.03 17.18
N GLU A 279 -8.35 8.25 16.65
CA GLU A 279 -9.45 7.66 17.42
C GLU A 279 -8.98 6.42 18.21
N ASP A 280 -8.23 5.54 17.58
CA ASP A 280 -7.78 4.27 18.12
C ASP A 280 -6.65 4.43 19.15
N ASN A 281 -5.67 5.28 18.89
CA ASN A 281 -4.46 5.56 19.69
C ASN A 281 -3.51 4.35 19.90
N GLU A 282 -3.78 3.20 19.31
CA GLU A 282 -3.00 1.96 19.42
C GLU A 282 -2.42 1.52 18.05
N THR A 283 -2.69 2.28 16.99
CA THR A 283 -2.32 1.93 15.62
C THR A 283 -1.11 2.71 15.13
N LEU A 284 -0.11 2.02 14.58
CA LEU A 284 0.98 2.59 13.79
C LEU A 284 0.59 2.61 12.31
N LEU A 285 0.54 3.80 11.74
CA LEU A 285 0.42 4.03 10.29
C LEU A 285 1.80 4.25 9.70
N ILE A 286 2.12 3.51 8.63
CA ILE A 286 3.30 3.70 7.79
C ILE A 286 2.82 3.95 6.37
N VAL A 287 3.25 5.04 5.75
CA VAL A 287 2.95 5.39 4.36
C VAL A 287 4.25 5.43 3.59
N THR A 288 4.38 4.62 2.54
CA THR A 288 5.58 4.55 1.72
C THR A 288 5.27 4.18 0.26
N SER A 289 6.29 3.97 -0.52
CA SER A 289 6.24 3.46 -1.90
C SER A 289 7.26 2.34 -2.07
N ASP A 290 7.05 1.50 -3.04
CA ASP A 290 7.96 0.42 -3.43
C ASP A 290 9.13 0.93 -4.28
N HIS A 291 8.88 1.88 -5.18
CA HIS A 291 9.84 2.55 -6.06
C HIS A 291 9.25 3.85 -6.61
N GLU A 292 10.01 4.56 -7.38
CA GLU A 292 9.52 5.64 -8.25
C GLU A 292 9.35 5.11 -9.67
N THR A 293 8.33 5.58 -10.38
CA THR A 293 8.04 5.21 -11.77
C THR A 293 8.01 6.43 -12.68
N GLY A 294 8.58 6.26 -13.89
CA GLY A 294 8.50 7.25 -14.96
C GLY A 294 9.64 8.26 -14.97
N GLY A 295 10.41 8.40 -13.90
CA GLY A 295 11.44 9.44 -13.80
C GLY A 295 10.84 10.84 -14.02
N LEU A 296 9.71 11.11 -13.35
CA LEU A 296 8.96 12.36 -13.46
C LEU A 296 9.82 13.55 -13.07
N GLN A 297 9.79 14.61 -13.87
CA GLN A 297 10.49 15.86 -13.65
C GLN A 297 9.52 17.04 -13.78
N ILE A 298 9.53 17.94 -12.81
CA ILE A 298 8.84 19.22 -12.88
C ILE A 298 9.83 20.24 -13.42
N LEU A 299 9.61 20.71 -14.66
CA LEU A 299 10.59 21.55 -15.37
C LEU A 299 10.44 23.04 -15.06
N LYS A 300 9.20 23.53 -15.11
CA LYS A 300 8.89 24.94 -14.91
C LYS A 300 7.40 25.13 -14.67
N GLN A 301 7.07 26.32 -14.22
CA GLN A 301 5.72 26.86 -14.20
C GLN A 301 5.67 28.08 -15.09
N ASP A 302 4.70 28.10 -16.03
CA ASP A 302 4.38 29.25 -16.88
C ASP A 302 2.98 29.73 -16.45
N ASP A 303 2.89 30.86 -15.78
CA ASP A 303 1.66 31.38 -15.16
C ASP A 303 1.05 30.35 -14.19
N ASP A 304 -0.13 29.83 -14.49
CA ASP A 304 -0.86 28.82 -13.74
C ASP A 304 -0.60 27.37 -14.24
N LYS A 305 0.32 27.20 -15.23
CA LYS A 305 0.58 25.90 -15.85
C LYS A 305 1.92 25.33 -15.44
N VAL A 306 1.88 24.15 -14.86
CA VAL A 306 3.08 23.35 -14.54
C VAL A 306 3.44 22.49 -15.73
N VAL A 307 4.71 22.53 -16.14
CA VAL A 307 5.24 21.74 -17.24
C VAL A 307 6.08 20.60 -16.69
N VAL A 308 5.70 19.38 -17.02
CA VAL A 308 6.41 18.16 -16.60
C VAL A 308 6.95 17.37 -17.77
N GLN A 309 7.95 16.56 -17.48
CA GLN A 309 8.61 15.66 -18.40
C GLN A 309 8.84 14.32 -17.74
N TRP A 310 8.65 13.25 -18.48
CA TRP A 310 8.98 11.89 -18.07
C TRP A 310 10.32 11.46 -18.63
N GLY A 311 11.14 10.82 -17.79
CA GLY A 311 12.46 10.32 -18.19
C GLY A 311 12.42 8.94 -18.82
N THR A 312 11.45 8.13 -18.42
CA THR A 312 11.28 6.74 -18.84
C THR A 312 9.82 6.31 -18.71
N GLY A 313 9.46 5.15 -19.22
CA GLY A 313 8.22 4.44 -18.90
C GLY A 313 8.49 3.22 -17.99
N ARG A 314 9.49 3.32 -17.09
CA ARG A 314 9.91 2.23 -16.20
C ARG A 314 10.23 2.78 -14.81
N HIS A 315 10.49 1.86 -13.89
CA HIS A 315 10.94 2.22 -12.53
C HIS A 315 12.31 2.89 -12.54
N THR A 316 12.56 3.70 -11.54
CA THR A 316 13.87 4.29 -11.29
C THR A 316 14.43 3.83 -9.94
N SER A 317 15.68 4.19 -9.65
CA SER A 317 16.35 3.89 -8.38
C SER A 317 16.31 5.06 -7.38
N ILE A 318 15.41 6.01 -7.59
CA ILE A 318 15.24 7.15 -6.69
C ILE A 318 14.72 6.64 -5.34
N PRO A 319 15.35 7.03 -4.21
CA PRO A 319 14.81 6.71 -2.89
C PRO A 319 13.42 7.29 -2.69
N VAL A 320 12.56 6.57 -1.99
CA VAL A 320 11.17 6.94 -1.74
C VAL A 320 10.95 7.41 -0.30
N GLY A 321 9.92 8.21 -0.05
CA GLY A 321 9.56 8.65 1.29
C GLY A 321 9.02 7.52 2.15
N VAL A 322 9.29 7.59 3.45
CA VAL A 322 8.64 6.78 4.49
C VAL A 322 8.07 7.75 5.50
N HIS A 323 6.75 7.76 5.64
CA HIS A 323 6.05 8.64 6.56
C HIS A 323 5.39 7.76 7.63
N ALA A 324 5.51 8.13 8.90
CA ALA A 324 4.95 7.34 9.98
C ALA A 324 4.18 8.17 11.00
N TYR A 325 3.10 7.60 11.54
CA TYR A 325 2.25 8.25 12.53
C TYR A 325 1.64 7.25 13.51
N GLY A 326 1.59 7.62 14.78
CA GLY A 326 1.09 6.77 15.85
C GLY A 326 2.21 6.20 16.75
N PRO A 327 1.90 5.24 17.64
CA PRO A 327 2.87 4.58 18.50
C PRO A 327 4.02 3.94 17.70
N GLY A 328 5.28 4.20 18.07
CA GLY A 328 6.47 3.65 17.41
C GLY A 328 6.87 4.36 16.11
N ALA A 329 6.17 5.42 15.71
CA ALA A 329 6.45 6.15 14.46
C ALA A 329 7.85 6.78 14.42
N GLU A 330 8.43 7.12 15.58
CA GLU A 330 9.78 7.67 15.68
C GLU A 330 10.89 6.74 15.14
N LEU A 331 10.61 5.45 15.02
CA LEU A 331 11.54 4.45 14.45
C LEU A 331 11.80 4.67 12.95
N PHE A 332 10.89 5.35 12.25
CA PHE A 332 10.89 5.45 10.78
C PHE A 332 11.56 6.73 10.26
N GLN A 333 12.42 7.37 11.04
CA GLN A 333 13.16 8.56 10.64
C GLN A 333 14.52 8.19 10.01
N GLY A 334 15.04 9.09 9.19
CA GLY A 334 16.37 8.97 8.56
C GLY A 334 16.37 8.13 7.30
N LEU A 335 17.58 7.79 6.82
CA LEU A 335 17.79 6.91 5.68
C LEU A 335 17.77 5.45 6.15
N MET A 336 17.00 4.61 5.47
CA MET A 336 16.88 3.18 5.77
C MET A 336 16.93 2.35 4.49
N ASP A 337 17.25 1.09 4.61
CA ASP A 337 17.00 0.11 3.56
C ASP A 337 15.52 -0.32 3.58
N ASN A 338 14.95 -0.75 2.45
CA ASN A 338 13.55 -1.18 2.45
C ASN A 338 13.29 -2.43 3.31
N THR A 339 14.31 -3.24 3.58
CA THR A 339 14.23 -4.36 4.55
C THR A 339 14.07 -3.88 5.99
N ASP A 340 14.57 -2.69 6.33
CA ASP A 340 14.47 -2.14 7.70
C ASP A 340 13.03 -1.88 8.11
N ILE A 341 12.13 -1.61 7.15
CA ILE A 341 10.72 -1.38 7.43
C ILE A 341 10.09 -2.59 8.14
N HIS A 342 10.39 -3.81 7.67
CA HIS A 342 9.95 -5.04 8.32
C HIS A 342 10.39 -5.12 9.80
N TYR A 343 11.68 -4.93 10.04
CA TYR A 343 12.23 -5.04 11.40
C TYR A 343 11.72 -3.93 12.32
N LYS A 344 11.54 -2.72 11.81
CA LYS A 344 10.96 -1.59 12.55
C LYS A 344 9.48 -1.83 12.90
N ILE A 345 8.70 -2.46 12.03
CA ILE A 345 7.33 -2.90 12.33
C ILE A 345 7.36 -3.90 13.50
N LEU A 346 8.19 -4.93 13.42
CA LEU A 346 8.31 -5.93 14.50
C LEU A 346 8.79 -5.32 15.82
N GLU A 347 9.67 -4.31 15.77
CA GLU A 347 10.11 -3.56 16.95
C GLU A 347 8.97 -2.69 17.53
N ALA A 348 8.22 -2.01 16.68
CA ALA A 348 7.12 -1.14 17.10
C ALA A 348 6.02 -1.88 17.86
N ILE A 349 5.73 -3.13 17.50
CA ILE A 349 4.75 -4.00 18.19
C ILE A 349 5.34 -4.85 19.31
N ASP A 350 6.64 -4.74 19.56
CA ASP A 350 7.36 -5.60 20.52
C ASP A 350 7.16 -7.12 20.24
N TYR A 351 7.28 -7.50 18.97
CA TYR A 351 6.93 -8.85 18.47
C TYR A 351 7.50 -10.00 19.32
N LYS A 352 8.72 -9.85 19.86
CA LYS A 352 9.39 -10.90 20.67
C LYS A 352 8.64 -11.21 21.94
N ASN A 353 7.96 -10.22 22.53
CA ASN A 353 7.24 -10.32 23.79
C ASN A 353 5.71 -10.49 23.59
N LEU A 354 5.24 -10.58 22.32
CA LEU A 354 3.83 -10.84 22.07
C LEU A 354 3.47 -12.27 22.46
N ASP A 355 2.55 -12.39 23.40
CA ASP A 355 1.92 -13.66 23.75
C ASP A 355 0.75 -13.96 22.80
N LYS A 356 0.59 -15.24 22.45
CA LYS A 356 -0.60 -15.68 21.74
C LYS A 356 -1.79 -15.62 22.71
N GLN A 357 -2.58 -14.54 22.60
CA GLN A 357 -3.84 -14.47 23.35
C GLN A 357 -4.90 -15.28 22.60
N SER A 358 -5.51 -16.22 23.29
CA SER A 358 -6.71 -16.88 22.78
C SER A 358 -7.88 -15.90 22.95
N CYS A 359 -8.31 -15.27 21.88
CA CYS A 359 -9.59 -14.59 21.89
C CYS A 359 -10.69 -15.64 21.91
N SER A 360 -11.45 -15.70 22.99
CA SER A 360 -12.76 -16.33 22.93
C SER A 360 -13.67 -15.43 22.09
N ILE A 361 -13.92 -15.84 20.88
CA ILE A 361 -14.96 -15.29 20.00
C ILE A 361 -16.34 -15.61 20.61
#